data_80e7d094183df124bd10277586093c8e
#
_entry.id   80e7d094183df124bd10277586093c8e
#
_cell.length_a   1.000
_cell.length_b   1.000
_cell.length_c   1.000
_cell.angle_alpha   90.00
_cell.angle_beta   90.00
_cell.angle_gamma   90.00
#
_symmetry.space_group_name_H-M   'P 1'
#
loop_
_entity.id
_entity.type
_entity.pdbx_description
1 polymer ?
#
loop_
_entity_poly.entity_id
_entity_poly.type
_entity_poly.pdbx_seq_one_letter_code
_entity_poly.pdbx_strand_id
1 'polypeptide(L)'
;IRVEGGEETCRWELGTVERGFCELPDGRAVALLYEEDKGAWLVCLDPVTGDVSRWGNVALENAPNQAISVRDGQVLVMDDTGVWKTAEEQGDASGGQETGREYVMPFGTAYRPGDGVEDFRVTEDGRVEVLKRSGTLQRLELCAPEEVVVARMWYLDRWMEGCVNRFNNENGKYYVLV
;
A
#
# COMPACT_ATOMS: atom_id res chain seq x y z
N ILE A 1 -5.86 -7.27 -18.65
CA ILE A 1 -6.58 -8.30 -19.42
C ILE A 1 -7.22 -9.24 -18.44
N ARG A 2 -8.50 -9.51 -18.58
CA ARG A 2 -9.21 -10.59 -17.88
C ARG A 2 -9.32 -11.80 -18.78
N VAL A 3 -9.04 -12.97 -18.23
CA VAL A 3 -9.13 -14.26 -18.94
C VAL A 3 -10.02 -15.20 -18.14
N GLU A 4 -11.06 -15.76 -18.76
CA GLU A 4 -11.93 -16.76 -18.16
C GLU A 4 -11.98 -18.00 -19.08
N GLY A 5 -11.81 -19.19 -18.52
CA GLY A 5 -11.81 -20.44 -19.30
C GLY A 5 -10.74 -20.50 -20.40
N GLY A 6 -9.70 -19.69 -20.33
CA GLY A 6 -8.64 -19.59 -21.34
C GLY A 6 -8.93 -18.57 -22.47
N GLU A 7 -10.07 -17.89 -22.44
CA GLU A 7 -10.44 -16.86 -23.38
C GLU A 7 -10.34 -15.46 -22.76
N GLU A 8 -9.85 -14.49 -23.55
CA GLU A 8 -9.82 -13.09 -23.15
C GLU A 8 -11.25 -12.53 -23.15
N THR A 9 -11.73 -12.12 -21.97
CA THR A 9 -13.09 -11.58 -21.79
C THR A 9 -13.11 -10.06 -21.73
N CYS A 10 -12.03 -9.44 -21.29
CA CYS A 10 -11.91 -7.98 -21.23
C CYS A 10 -10.45 -7.52 -21.30
N ARG A 11 -10.23 -6.37 -21.93
CA ARG A 11 -8.92 -5.71 -22.04
C ARG A 11 -9.08 -4.22 -21.77
N TRP A 12 -8.25 -3.69 -20.85
CA TRP A 12 -8.14 -2.26 -20.60
C TRP A 12 -6.77 -1.75 -21.05
N GLU A 13 -6.75 -0.58 -21.69
CA GLU A 13 -5.54 0.15 -22.02
C GLU A 13 -5.46 1.38 -21.10
N LEU A 14 -4.66 1.27 -20.04
CA LEU A 14 -4.63 2.29 -18.98
C LEU A 14 -3.69 3.45 -19.30
N GLY A 15 -2.76 3.28 -20.22
CA GLY A 15 -1.81 4.32 -20.68
C GLY A 15 -0.77 4.74 -19.63
N THR A 16 -0.78 4.15 -18.46
CA THR A 16 0.07 4.49 -17.32
C THR A 16 0.76 3.25 -16.75
N VAL A 17 1.81 3.47 -15.95
CA VAL A 17 2.53 2.38 -15.30
C VAL A 17 1.70 1.84 -14.16
N GLU A 18 1.29 0.59 -14.25
CA GLU A 18 0.61 -0.13 -13.18
C GLU A 18 1.59 -0.48 -12.05
N ARG A 19 1.18 -0.21 -10.82
CA ARG A 19 1.97 -0.48 -9.62
C ARG A 19 1.37 -1.53 -8.71
N GLY A 20 0.13 -1.91 -8.93
CA GLY A 20 -0.57 -2.93 -8.16
C GLY A 20 -1.97 -3.17 -8.68
N PHE A 21 -2.50 -4.34 -8.39
CA PHE A 21 -3.81 -4.79 -8.86
C PHE A 21 -4.44 -5.73 -7.82
N CYS A 22 -5.73 -5.55 -7.55
CA CYS A 22 -6.49 -6.46 -6.71
C CYS A 22 -7.91 -6.66 -7.25
N GLU A 23 -8.48 -7.83 -7.05
CA GLU A 23 -9.85 -8.18 -7.45
C GLU A 23 -10.81 -8.02 -6.27
N LEU A 24 -11.96 -7.41 -6.53
CA LEU A 24 -13.05 -7.26 -5.58
C LEU A 24 -13.97 -8.49 -5.59
N PRO A 25 -14.71 -8.77 -4.51
CA PRO A 25 -15.64 -9.91 -4.43
C PRO A 25 -16.75 -9.89 -5.48
N ASP A 26 -17.09 -8.72 -6.02
CA ASP A 26 -18.09 -8.55 -7.07
C ASP A 26 -17.54 -8.76 -8.50
N GLY A 27 -16.25 -9.09 -8.60
CA GLY A 27 -15.56 -9.36 -9.87
C GLY A 27 -14.99 -8.13 -10.55
N ARG A 28 -15.22 -6.92 -10.04
CA ARG A 28 -14.47 -5.73 -10.45
C ARG A 28 -13.04 -5.82 -9.96
N ALA A 29 -12.18 -4.98 -10.49
CA ALA A 29 -10.80 -4.90 -10.03
C ALA A 29 -10.41 -3.46 -9.72
N VAL A 30 -9.45 -3.29 -8.81
CA VAL A 30 -8.84 -2.00 -8.54
C VAL A 30 -7.38 -2.07 -8.91
N ALA A 31 -6.92 -1.08 -9.68
CA ALA A 31 -5.53 -0.94 -10.08
C ALA A 31 -4.92 0.32 -9.48
N LEU A 32 -3.68 0.21 -9.02
CA LEU A 32 -2.85 1.33 -8.59
C LEU A 32 -2.01 1.79 -9.78
N LEU A 33 -2.30 2.97 -10.27
CA LEU A 33 -1.61 3.58 -11.40
C LEU A 33 -0.65 4.65 -10.90
N TYR A 34 0.40 4.86 -11.66
CA TYR A 34 1.41 5.88 -11.39
C TYR A 34 1.82 6.59 -12.67
N GLU A 35 1.88 7.91 -12.62
CA GLU A 35 2.42 8.77 -13.66
C GLU A 35 3.33 9.82 -13.01
N GLU A 36 4.51 10.05 -13.58
CA GLU A 36 5.56 10.86 -12.95
C GLU A 36 5.10 12.27 -12.57
N ASP A 37 4.28 12.89 -13.43
CA ASP A 37 3.79 14.27 -13.23
C ASP A 37 2.50 14.37 -12.41
N LYS A 38 1.77 13.26 -12.22
CA LYS A 38 0.45 13.23 -11.56
C LYS A 38 0.42 12.48 -10.23
N GLY A 39 1.50 11.76 -9.93
CA GLY A 39 1.55 10.90 -8.77
C GLY A 39 0.82 9.57 -8.96
N ALA A 40 0.41 8.97 -7.86
CA ALA A 40 -0.30 7.69 -7.87
C ALA A 40 -1.78 7.90 -7.56
N TRP A 41 -2.63 7.06 -8.19
CA TRP A 41 -4.08 7.03 -7.94
C TRP A 41 -4.65 5.65 -8.18
N LEU A 42 -5.87 5.44 -7.70
CA LEU A 42 -6.58 4.19 -7.88
C LEU A 42 -7.67 4.32 -8.96
N VAL A 43 -7.85 3.26 -9.73
CA VAL A 43 -8.96 3.13 -10.68
C VAL A 43 -9.69 1.82 -10.47
N CYS A 44 -11.00 1.85 -10.67
CA CYS A 44 -11.86 0.67 -10.73
C CYS A 44 -12.01 0.25 -12.18
N LEU A 45 -11.87 -1.04 -12.43
CA LEU A 45 -12.02 -1.68 -13.73
C LEU A 45 -13.23 -2.60 -13.68
N ASP A 46 -14.24 -2.29 -14.46
CA ASP A 46 -15.45 -3.12 -14.55
C ASP A 46 -15.33 -4.08 -15.75
N PRO A 47 -15.26 -5.39 -15.53
CA PRO A 47 -15.13 -6.37 -16.62
C PRO A 47 -16.43 -6.62 -17.38
N VAL A 48 -17.58 -6.17 -16.88
CA VAL A 48 -18.88 -6.36 -17.53
C VAL A 48 -19.14 -5.24 -18.53
N THR A 49 -18.90 -3.99 -18.10
CA THR A 49 -19.12 -2.81 -18.96
C THR A 49 -17.87 -2.42 -19.76
N GLY A 50 -16.69 -2.83 -19.30
CA GLY A 50 -15.39 -2.38 -19.83
C GLY A 50 -14.96 -1.00 -19.34
N ASP A 51 -15.75 -0.40 -18.44
CA ASP A 51 -15.50 0.95 -17.93
C ASP A 51 -14.27 1.01 -17.02
N VAL A 52 -13.62 2.18 -17.05
CA VAL A 52 -12.57 2.58 -16.13
C VAL A 52 -13.03 3.83 -15.40
N SER A 53 -13.14 3.77 -14.09
CA SER A 53 -13.54 4.88 -13.25
C SER A 53 -12.51 5.15 -12.15
N ARG A 54 -12.46 6.37 -11.63
CA ARG A 54 -11.59 6.68 -10.51
C ARG A 54 -12.13 6.03 -9.24
N TRP A 55 -11.25 5.42 -8.44
CA TRP A 55 -11.56 4.87 -7.14
C TRP A 55 -11.18 5.87 -6.04
N GLY A 56 -12.18 6.48 -5.42
CA GLY A 56 -11.99 7.45 -4.34
C GLY A 56 -11.22 8.74 -4.73
N ASN A 57 -11.16 9.68 -3.81
CA ASN A 57 -10.42 10.95 -3.96
C ASN A 57 -9.09 10.94 -3.20
N VAL A 58 -8.41 9.82 -3.17
CA VAL A 58 -7.17 9.71 -2.42
C VAL A 58 -6.00 10.14 -3.28
N ALA A 59 -5.35 11.24 -2.89
CA ALA A 59 -4.02 11.56 -3.37
C ALA A 59 -3.02 10.62 -2.68
N LEU A 60 -2.39 9.76 -3.46
CA LEU A 60 -1.30 8.92 -2.99
C LEU A 60 -0.02 9.71 -3.21
N GLU A 61 0.75 9.92 -2.14
CA GLU A 61 2.08 10.51 -2.28
C GLU A 61 2.96 9.63 -3.16
N ASN A 62 3.91 10.25 -3.85
CA ASN A 62 4.83 9.61 -4.80
C ASN A 62 5.85 8.68 -4.12
N ALA A 63 5.39 7.81 -3.26
CA ALA A 63 6.26 6.88 -2.57
C ALA A 63 6.56 5.65 -3.45
N PRO A 64 7.82 5.24 -3.61
CA PRO A 64 8.20 4.09 -4.42
C PRO A 64 7.71 2.74 -3.86
N ASN A 65 7.11 2.74 -2.69
CA ASN A 65 6.76 1.56 -1.90
C ASN A 65 5.26 1.36 -1.74
N GLN A 66 4.46 1.87 -2.68
CA GLN A 66 3.01 1.69 -2.64
C GLN A 66 2.61 0.32 -3.14
N ALA A 67 1.64 -0.30 -2.47
CA ALA A 67 0.98 -1.53 -2.90
C ALA A 67 -0.50 -1.48 -2.50
N ILE A 68 -1.31 -2.30 -3.15
CA ILE A 68 -2.74 -2.45 -2.83
C ILE A 68 -3.09 -3.91 -2.59
N SER A 69 -4.07 -4.13 -1.73
CA SER A 69 -4.60 -5.46 -1.43
C SER A 69 -6.10 -5.36 -1.12
N VAL A 70 -6.79 -6.49 -1.05
CA VAL A 70 -8.20 -6.56 -0.64
C VAL A 70 -8.33 -7.42 0.60
N ARG A 71 -9.13 -6.96 1.57
CA ARG A 71 -9.57 -7.74 2.71
C ARG A 71 -11.05 -7.47 2.98
N ASP A 72 -11.84 -8.51 3.09
CA ASP A 72 -13.28 -8.44 3.38
C ASP A 72 -14.05 -7.51 2.43
N GLY A 73 -13.65 -7.48 1.14
CA GLY A 73 -14.22 -6.60 0.12
C GLY A 73 -13.77 -5.15 0.18
N GLN A 74 -12.87 -4.82 1.08
CA GLN A 74 -12.33 -3.48 1.25
C GLN A 74 -10.93 -3.36 0.65
N VAL A 75 -10.71 -2.33 -0.16
CA VAL A 75 -9.39 -2.03 -0.72
C VAL A 75 -8.52 -1.39 0.35
N LEU A 76 -7.35 -1.96 0.54
CA LEU A 76 -6.31 -1.48 1.42
C LEU A 76 -5.14 -0.95 0.60
N VAL A 77 -4.57 0.15 1.04
CA VAL A 77 -3.33 0.71 0.48
C VAL A 77 -2.25 0.62 1.54
N MET A 78 -1.06 0.24 1.12
CA MET A 78 0.16 0.37 1.90
C MET A 78 1.04 1.44 1.29
N ASP A 79 1.53 2.36 2.11
CA ASP A 79 2.53 3.37 1.78
C ASP A 79 3.55 3.50 2.94
N ASP A 80 4.40 4.51 2.89
CA ASP A 80 5.42 4.74 3.93
C ASP A 80 4.82 5.13 5.30
N THR A 81 3.53 5.49 5.35
CA THR A 81 2.84 5.89 6.59
C THR A 81 2.11 4.75 7.27
N GLY A 82 1.78 3.68 6.53
CA GLY A 82 1.07 2.54 7.08
C GLY A 82 0.22 1.78 6.07
N VAL A 83 -0.60 0.90 6.59
CA VAL A 83 -1.70 0.24 5.87
C VAL A 83 -3.00 0.91 6.27
N TRP A 84 -3.78 1.38 5.31
CA TRP A 84 -5.02 2.11 5.53
C TRP A 84 -6.10 1.72 4.52
N LYS A 85 -7.35 1.97 4.90
CA LYS A 85 -8.53 1.63 4.10
C LYS A 85 -8.84 2.74 3.10
N THR A 86 -9.29 2.34 1.92
CA THR A 86 -9.89 3.26 0.96
C THR A 86 -11.38 2.97 0.83
N ALA A 87 -12.16 3.98 0.48
CA ALA A 87 -13.57 3.81 0.16
C ALA A 87 -13.82 4.15 -1.32
N GLU A 88 -14.74 3.42 -1.94
CA GLU A 88 -15.33 3.84 -3.21
C GLU A 88 -16.21 5.06 -2.93
N GLU A 89 -15.79 6.24 -3.37
CA GLU A 89 -16.66 7.42 -3.28
C GLU A 89 -17.75 7.34 -4.36
N GLN A 90 -18.99 7.19 -3.91
CA GLN A 90 -20.16 7.44 -4.72
C GLN A 90 -20.57 8.91 -4.52
N GLY A 91 -20.16 9.81 -5.40
CA GLY A 91 -20.69 11.16 -5.40
C GLY A 91 -19.71 12.26 -5.79
N ASP A 92 -20.27 13.34 -6.36
CA ASP A 92 -19.60 14.53 -6.90
C ASP A 92 -18.47 15.08 -6.03
N ALA A 93 -17.29 15.12 -6.61
CA ALA A 93 -16.06 15.66 -6.05
C ALA A 93 -16.07 17.21 -5.97
N SER A 94 -17.02 17.81 -5.28
CA SER A 94 -17.10 19.28 -5.11
C SER A 94 -16.74 19.79 -3.70
N GLY A 95 -16.00 19.02 -2.92
CA GLY A 95 -15.57 19.46 -1.60
C GLY A 95 -14.30 18.76 -1.16
N GLY A 96 -13.17 19.38 -1.41
CA GLY A 96 -11.85 18.89 -1.01
C GLY A 96 -11.69 18.88 0.53
N GLN A 97 -12.30 17.93 1.19
CA GLN A 97 -11.92 17.54 2.54
C GLN A 97 -11.17 16.20 2.39
N GLU A 98 -9.88 16.22 2.69
CA GLU A 98 -9.14 15.01 3.01
C GLU A 98 -9.88 14.32 4.16
N THR A 99 -10.71 13.33 3.84
CA THR A 99 -11.25 12.44 4.85
C THR A 99 -10.06 11.72 5.47
N GLY A 100 -9.86 11.91 6.76
CA GLY A 100 -8.72 11.37 7.49
C GLY A 100 -8.57 9.88 7.18
N ARG A 101 -7.34 9.43 6.87
CA ARG A 101 -7.02 8.04 6.57
C ARG A 101 -7.40 7.13 7.75
N GLU A 102 -8.20 6.10 7.51
CA GLU A 102 -8.47 5.07 8.51
C GLU A 102 -7.38 4.01 8.46
N TYR A 103 -6.45 4.08 9.38
CA TYR A 103 -5.34 3.12 9.44
C TYR A 103 -5.78 1.77 10.00
N VAL A 104 -5.41 0.70 9.29
CA VAL A 104 -5.40 -0.67 9.80
C VAL A 104 -4.14 -0.89 10.63
N MET A 105 -3.00 -0.39 10.14
CA MET A 105 -1.71 -0.43 10.82
C MET A 105 -0.89 0.81 10.47
N PRO A 106 -0.75 1.79 11.37
CA PRO A 106 0.17 2.90 11.17
C PRO A 106 1.61 2.43 11.40
N PHE A 107 2.54 2.85 10.53
CA PHE A 107 3.95 2.49 10.68
C PHE A 107 4.71 3.44 11.60
N GLY A 108 4.17 4.63 11.82
CA GLY A 108 4.84 5.68 12.59
C GLY A 108 6.15 6.09 11.94
N THR A 109 7.09 6.58 12.76
CA THR A 109 8.46 6.86 12.32
C THR A 109 9.36 5.62 12.34
N ALA A 110 8.79 4.52 12.78
CA ALA A 110 9.51 3.33 13.21
C ALA A 110 9.76 2.34 12.09
N TYR A 111 8.84 2.19 11.16
CA TYR A 111 8.97 1.27 10.04
C TYR A 111 8.85 2.04 8.73
N ARG A 112 9.82 1.83 7.87
CA ARG A 112 9.69 2.18 6.45
C ARG A 112 9.79 0.89 5.66
N PRO A 113 8.85 0.64 4.75
CA PRO A 113 8.87 -0.58 3.95
C PRO A 113 10.19 -0.83 3.22
N GLY A 114 11.04 0.19 3.05
CA GLY A 114 12.33 0.09 2.38
C GLY A 114 12.19 -0.33 0.92
N ASP A 115 13.26 -0.84 0.32
CA ASP A 115 13.33 -1.10 -1.11
C ASP A 115 12.23 -2.06 -1.61
N GLY A 116 11.30 -1.49 -2.36
CA GLY A 116 10.36 -2.19 -3.24
C GLY A 116 9.45 -3.21 -2.56
N VAL A 117 8.28 -2.77 -2.13
CA VAL A 117 7.18 -3.67 -1.84
C VAL A 117 6.66 -4.24 -3.16
N GLU A 118 6.50 -5.55 -3.23
CA GLU A 118 5.86 -6.23 -4.35
C GLU A 118 4.38 -6.44 -4.06
N ASP A 119 4.08 -6.91 -2.85
CA ASP A 119 2.72 -7.21 -2.41
C ASP A 119 2.62 -7.17 -0.89
N PHE A 120 1.41 -7.08 -0.36
CA PHE A 120 1.14 -7.25 1.06
C PHE A 120 -0.24 -7.86 1.30
N ARG A 121 -0.42 -8.43 2.48
CA ARG A 121 -1.74 -8.84 2.96
C ARG A 121 -1.89 -8.56 4.45
N VAL A 122 -3.14 -8.33 4.87
CA VAL A 122 -3.50 -8.27 6.29
C VAL A 122 -4.12 -9.60 6.67
N THR A 123 -3.53 -10.27 7.65
CA THR A 123 -3.98 -11.57 8.15
C THR A 123 -5.20 -11.42 9.05
N GLU A 124 -5.92 -12.52 9.33
CA GLU A 124 -7.12 -12.52 10.18
C GLU A 124 -6.84 -12.00 11.60
N ASP A 125 -5.65 -12.27 12.13
CA ASP A 125 -5.19 -11.80 13.44
C ASP A 125 -4.64 -10.35 13.43
N GLY A 126 -4.79 -9.63 12.31
CA GLY A 126 -4.46 -8.21 12.20
C GLY A 126 -2.98 -7.89 11.93
N ARG A 127 -2.15 -8.92 11.70
CA ARG A 127 -0.77 -8.73 11.27
C ARG A 127 -0.71 -8.33 9.80
N VAL A 128 0.36 -7.67 9.41
CA VAL A 128 0.66 -7.35 8.01
C VAL A 128 1.83 -8.19 7.53
N GLU A 129 1.64 -8.93 6.48
CA GLU A 129 2.72 -9.65 5.78
C GLU A 129 3.07 -8.90 4.51
N VAL A 130 4.34 -8.57 4.35
CA VAL A 130 4.87 -7.77 3.25
C VAL A 130 5.84 -8.61 2.44
N LEU A 131 5.54 -8.81 1.16
CA LEU A 131 6.44 -9.42 0.20
C LEU A 131 7.30 -8.33 -0.44
N LYS A 132 8.61 -8.47 -0.33
CA LYS A 132 9.59 -7.59 -0.97
C LYS A 132 9.97 -8.10 -2.35
N ARG A 133 10.36 -7.19 -3.25
CA ARG A 133 10.95 -7.55 -4.56
C ARG A 133 12.18 -8.44 -4.45
N SER A 134 12.89 -8.39 -3.33
CA SER A 134 13.99 -9.31 -3.01
C SER A 134 13.56 -10.76 -2.79
N GLY A 135 12.25 -11.04 -2.74
CA GLY A 135 11.69 -12.33 -2.35
C GLY A 135 11.59 -12.53 -0.82
N THR A 136 11.95 -11.52 -0.02
CA THR A 136 11.84 -11.61 1.44
C THR A 136 10.40 -11.37 1.87
N LEU A 137 9.87 -12.26 2.73
CA LEU A 137 8.60 -12.06 3.42
C LEU A 137 8.86 -11.50 4.81
N GLN A 138 8.31 -10.32 5.09
CA GLN A 138 8.33 -9.68 6.41
C GLN A 138 6.95 -9.79 7.06
N ARG A 139 6.91 -10.06 8.35
CA ARG A 139 5.68 -10.03 9.15
C ARG A 139 5.77 -8.88 10.15
N LEU A 140 4.78 -8.00 10.11
CA LEU A 140 4.66 -6.84 10.97
C LEU A 140 3.48 -7.06 11.92
N GLU A 141 3.67 -6.67 13.16
CA GLU A 141 2.61 -6.64 14.17
C GLU A 141 2.72 -5.36 14.99
N LEU A 142 1.57 -4.87 15.47
CA LEU A 142 1.55 -3.75 16.39
C LEU A 142 2.14 -4.22 17.73
N CYS A 143 3.12 -3.47 18.23
CA CYS A 143 3.64 -3.66 19.57
C CYS A 143 3.19 -2.50 20.48
N ALA A 144 3.06 -2.76 21.76
CA ALA A 144 2.79 -1.70 22.74
C ALA A 144 4.00 -0.77 22.83
N PRO A 145 3.80 0.56 22.91
CA PRO A 145 4.91 1.52 22.98
C PRO A 145 5.91 1.25 24.11
N GLU A 146 5.44 0.69 25.22
CA GLU A 146 6.27 0.31 26.38
C GLU A 146 7.15 -0.92 26.12
N GLU A 147 6.87 -1.69 25.07
CA GLU A 147 7.66 -2.87 24.70
C GLU A 147 8.86 -2.53 23.81
N VAL A 148 8.92 -1.29 23.34
CA VAL A 148 9.96 -0.85 22.40
C VAL A 148 10.85 0.21 23.04
N VAL A 149 12.14 -0.04 23.05
CA VAL A 149 13.15 0.94 23.48
C VAL A 149 13.60 1.75 22.27
N VAL A 150 13.30 3.05 22.27
CA VAL A 150 13.63 3.96 21.19
C VAL A 150 14.92 4.72 21.48
N ALA A 151 15.91 4.57 20.61
CA ALA A 151 17.11 5.40 20.58
C ALA A 151 17.03 6.43 19.45
N ARG A 152 17.45 7.67 19.70
CA ARG A 152 17.51 8.72 18.68
C ARG A 152 18.93 8.92 18.18
N MET A 153 19.09 8.97 16.86
CA MET A 153 20.35 9.28 16.21
C MET A 153 20.21 10.59 15.41
N TRP A 154 21.18 11.51 15.58
CA TRP A 154 21.06 12.87 15.02
C TRP A 154 21.72 13.06 13.66
N TYR A 155 22.48 12.09 13.19
CA TYR A 155 23.15 12.16 11.89
C TYR A 155 23.33 10.77 11.29
N LEU A 156 22.99 10.66 10.00
CA LEU A 156 23.19 9.46 9.21
C LEU A 156 23.77 9.80 7.85
N ASP A 157 24.81 9.09 7.46
CA ASP A 157 25.12 8.96 6.05
C ASP A 157 24.30 7.83 5.42
N ARG A 158 24.29 7.76 4.07
CA ARG A 158 23.50 6.75 3.34
C ARG A 158 23.83 5.30 3.72
N TRP A 159 25.07 5.06 4.11
CA TRP A 159 25.49 3.73 4.53
C TRP A 159 24.93 3.34 5.89
N MET A 160 24.96 4.27 6.82
CA MET A 160 24.39 4.07 8.16
C MET A 160 22.87 3.94 8.12
N GLU A 161 22.19 4.66 7.23
CA GLU A 161 20.75 4.53 7.03
C GLU A 161 20.35 3.09 6.66
N GLY A 162 21.09 2.45 5.76
CA GLY A 162 20.89 1.05 5.43
C GLY A 162 21.11 0.10 6.62
N CYS A 163 22.10 0.37 7.46
CA CYS A 163 22.36 -0.41 8.68
C CYS A 163 21.25 -0.23 9.73
N VAL A 164 20.78 0.99 9.94
CA VAL A 164 19.67 1.30 10.87
C VAL A 164 18.38 0.66 10.40
N ASN A 165 18.05 0.76 9.13
CA ASN A 165 16.85 0.12 8.57
C ASN A 165 16.91 -1.41 8.74
N ARG A 166 18.05 -2.02 8.50
CA ARG A 166 18.24 -3.46 8.76
C ARG A 166 18.06 -3.79 10.23
N PHE A 167 18.72 -3.04 11.12
CA PHE A 167 18.61 -3.24 12.57
C PHE A 167 17.16 -3.13 13.03
N ASN A 168 16.46 -2.09 12.62
CA ASN A 168 15.05 -1.87 12.99
C ASN A 168 14.13 -3.00 12.46
N ASN A 169 14.42 -3.55 11.30
CA ASN A 169 13.63 -4.63 10.71
C ASN A 169 13.91 -6.02 11.33
N GLU A 170 15.10 -6.21 11.88
CA GLU A 170 15.51 -7.49 12.46
C GLU A 170 15.31 -7.54 13.99
N ASN A 171 15.02 -6.40 14.62
CA ASN A 171 14.99 -6.27 16.07
C ASN A 171 13.63 -5.81 16.59
N GLY A 172 12.88 -6.71 17.23
CA GLY A 172 11.54 -6.42 17.75
C GLY A 172 11.49 -5.62 19.05
N LYS A 173 12.64 -5.31 19.68
CA LYS A 173 12.69 -4.65 21.01
C LYS A 173 13.32 -3.27 21.01
N TYR A 174 14.32 -3.06 20.20
CA TYR A 174 15.06 -1.81 20.13
C TYR A 174 14.83 -1.13 18.81
N TYR A 175 14.69 0.18 18.85
CA TYR A 175 14.38 0.97 17.68
C TYR A 175 15.28 2.20 17.59
N VAL A 176 15.86 2.46 16.43
CA VAL A 176 16.66 3.66 16.18
C VAL A 176 15.85 4.62 15.33
N LEU A 177 15.52 5.78 15.89
CA LEU A 177 14.96 6.93 15.15
C LEU A 177 16.09 7.81 14.66
N VAL A 178 15.96 8.26 13.43
CA VAL A 178 16.89 9.17 12.77
C VAL A 178 16.22 10.50 12.54
#